data_455ad127ef488e404588c625f3cac76f
#
_entry.id   455ad127ef488e404588c625f3cac76f
#
_cell.length_a   1.000
_cell.length_b   1.000
_cell.length_c   1.000
_cell.angle_alpha   90.00
_cell.angle_beta   90.00
_cell.angle_gamma   90.00
#
_symmetry.space_group_name_H-M   'P 1'
#
loop_
_entity.id
_entity.type
_entity.pdbx_description
1 polymer ?
#
loop_
_entity_poly.entity_id
_entity_poly.type
_entity_poly.pdbx_seq_one_letter_code
_entity_poly.pdbx_strand_id
1 'polypeptide(L)'
;MKIAKDPFAEGAMRYAFLMEDQDLHEKYVVKVPKNIHPKSYHPEEMKNDIEAMFICNHIVNEFNEKLISLVDSRYLVEFVHSFIYEILDKAAPFKYFYGENFIKGKYEKYNNNAGWSTTGQDSNQSLIAQALSHFSW
;
A
#
# COMPACT_ATOMS: atom_id res chain seq x y z
N MET A 1 20.79 0.97 -1.80
CA MET A 1 19.47 1.60 -2.02
C MET A 1 19.59 3.10 -2.08
N LYS A 2 18.82 3.76 -2.95
CA LYS A 2 18.82 5.22 -3.12
C LYS A 2 17.39 5.75 -3.06
N ILE A 3 17.11 6.68 -2.15
CA ILE A 3 15.79 7.33 -2.01
C ILE A 3 15.85 8.68 -2.75
N ALA A 4 14.80 9.02 -3.49
CA ALA A 4 14.65 10.33 -4.14
C ALA A 4 14.62 11.45 -3.10
N LYS A 5 15.09 12.65 -3.49
CA LYS A 5 15.13 13.81 -2.58
C LYS A 5 13.72 14.38 -2.33
N ASP A 6 12.90 14.39 -3.37
CA ASP A 6 11.57 14.97 -3.32
C ASP A 6 10.50 13.88 -3.38
N PRO A 7 9.40 14.02 -2.62
CA PRO A 7 8.27 13.10 -2.73
C PRO A 7 7.59 13.28 -4.10
N PHE A 8 7.16 12.17 -4.70
CA PHE A 8 6.38 12.21 -5.94
C PHE A 8 4.87 12.25 -5.67
N ALA A 9 4.45 11.91 -4.44
CA ALA A 9 3.06 11.99 -4.01
C ALA A 9 2.96 12.23 -2.49
N GLU A 10 1.79 12.71 -2.06
CA GLU A 10 1.47 12.89 -0.65
C GLU A 10 0.04 12.45 -0.34
N GLY A 11 -0.13 11.81 0.81
CA GLY A 11 -1.42 11.53 1.42
C GLY A 11 -1.69 12.46 2.61
N ALA A 12 -2.78 12.24 3.32
CA ALA A 12 -3.12 13.02 4.51
C ALA A 12 -2.02 12.95 5.60
N MET A 13 -1.41 11.79 5.80
CA MET A 13 -0.50 11.53 6.91
C MET A 13 0.95 11.24 6.48
N ARG A 14 1.19 10.90 5.22
CA ARG A 14 2.50 10.41 4.74
C ARG A 14 2.89 11.05 3.41
N TYR A 15 4.20 11.21 3.22
CA TYR A 15 4.82 11.47 1.93
C TYR A 15 5.23 10.15 1.27
N ALA A 16 5.16 10.08 -0.06
CA ALA A 16 5.63 8.95 -0.83
C ALA A 16 6.86 9.33 -1.66
N PHE A 17 7.96 8.61 -1.45
CA PHE A 17 9.21 8.79 -2.18
C PHE A 17 9.50 7.57 -3.04
N LEU A 18 10.15 7.79 -4.17
CA LEU A 18 10.69 6.70 -4.97
C LEU A 18 12.02 6.25 -4.36
N MET A 19 12.17 4.93 -4.19
CA MET A 19 13.42 4.29 -3.80
C MET A 19 13.83 3.29 -4.89
N GLU A 20 15.11 3.24 -5.17
CA GLU A 20 15.71 2.30 -6.12
C GLU A 20 16.71 1.40 -5.39
N ASP A 21 16.55 0.11 -5.55
CA ASP A 21 17.59 -0.85 -5.22
C ASP A 21 18.59 -0.89 -6.38
N GLN A 22 19.82 -0.47 -6.10
CA GLN A 22 20.86 -0.34 -7.14
C GLN A 22 21.43 -1.70 -7.57
N ASP A 23 21.33 -2.71 -6.71
CA ASP A 23 21.85 -4.05 -6.96
C ASP A 23 20.84 -4.89 -7.77
N LEU A 24 19.55 -4.78 -7.42
CA LEU A 24 18.46 -5.51 -8.08
C LEU A 24 17.82 -4.73 -9.23
N HIS A 25 18.11 -3.43 -9.38
CA HIS A 25 17.45 -2.52 -10.33
C HIS A 25 15.92 -2.46 -10.17
N GLU A 26 15.45 -2.70 -8.96
CA GLU A 26 14.02 -2.66 -8.62
C GLU A 26 13.63 -1.32 -8.00
N LYS A 27 12.38 -0.93 -8.21
CA LYS A 27 11.81 0.31 -7.68
C LYS A 27 10.79 0.04 -6.61
N TYR A 28 10.85 0.84 -5.56
CA TYR A 28 9.98 0.78 -4.40
C TYR A 28 9.37 2.16 -4.11
N VAL A 29 8.26 2.15 -3.41
CA VAL A 29 7.67 3.35 -2.81
C VAL A 29 7.96 3.33 -1.32
N VAL A 30 8.62 4.38 -0.83
CA VAL A 30 8.87 4.60 0.60
C VAL A 30 7.84 5.57 1.14
N LYS A 31 7.15 5.19 2.20
CA LYS A 31 6.15 6.01 2.87
C LYS A 31 6.70 6.55 4.18
N VAL A 32 6.87 7.88 4.24
CA VAL A 32 7.42 8.59 5.41
C VAL A 32 6.33 9.49 5.99
N PRO A 33 6.12 9.49 7.32
CA PRO A 33 5.12 10.35 7.94
C PRO A 33 5.43 11.83 7.75
N LYS A 34 4.40 12.65 7.64
CA LYS A 34 4.54 14.12 7.58
C LYS A 34 5.03 14.71 8.91
N ASN A 35 4.59 14.14 10.03
CA ASN A 35 5.00 14.55 11.36
C ASN A 35 5.92 13.48 11.94
N ILE A 36 7.22 13.68 11.82
CA ILE A 36 8.23 12.78 12.38
C ILE A 36 8.30 13.06 13.89
N HIS A 37 7.45 12.38 14.67
CA HIS A 37 7.68 12.31 16.10
C HIS A 37 8.57 11.08 16.38
N PRO A 38 9.62 11.17 17.23
CA PRO A 38 10.53 10.05 17.51
C PRO A 38 9.83 8.75 17.95
N LYS A 39 8.61 8.86 18.48
CA LYS A 39 7.77 7.72 18.88
C LYS A 39 6.85 7.19 17.78
N SER A 40 6.71 7.86 16.64
CA SER A 40 5.71 7.55 15.61
C SER A 40 6.06 6.34 14.75
N TYR A 41 7.23 5.74 14.94
CA TYR A 41 7.72 4.56 14.23
C TYR A 41 8.44 3.62 15.18
N HIS A 42 7.73 3.23 16.24
CA HIS A 42 8.21 2.15 17.09
C HIS A 42 7.97 0.81 16.36
N PRO A 43 8.93 -0.13 16.36
CA PRO A 43 8.79 -1.42 15.68
C PRO A 43 7.51 -2.17 16.02
N GLU A 44 7.01 -2.07 17.26
CA GLU A 44 5.79 -2.73 17.71
C GLU A 44 4.53 -2.19 17.01
N GLU A 45 4.44 -0.86 16.79
CA GLU A 45 3.31 -0.25 16.07
C GLU A 45 3.34 -0.67 14.59
N MET A 46 4.53 -0.67 13.99
CA MET A 46 4.73 -1.12 12.62
C MET A 46 4.41 -2.60 12.45
N LYS A 47 4.67 -3.43 13.46
CA LYS A 47 4.32 -4.84 13.46
C LYS A 47 2.81 -5.05 13.37
N ASN A 48 2.02 -4.30 14.13
CA ASN A 48 0.56 -4.38 14.09
C ASN A 48 0.02 -4.03 12.69
N ASP A 49 0.60 -3.01 12.04
CA ASP A 49 0.24 -2.66 10.66
C ASP A 49 0.55 -3.82 9.68
N ILE A 50 1.70 -4.47 9.84
CA ILE A 50 2.08 -5.63 9.01
C ILE A 50 1.15 -6.82 9.27
N GLU A 51 0.79 -7.10 10.52
CA GLU A 51 -0.17 -8.16 10.85
C GLU A 51 -1.55 -7.89 10.20
N ALA A 52 -2.03 -6.63 10.25
CA ALA A 52 -3.25 -6.24 9.56
C ALA A 52 -3.16 -6.45 8.04
N MET A 53 -2.00 -6.18 7.43
CA MET A 53 -1.77 -6.45 6.01
C MET A 53 -1.84 -7.94 5.67
N PHE A 54 -1.36 -8.84 6.52
CA PHE A 54 -1.51 -10.28 6.33
C PHE A 54 -2.97 -10.72 6.35
N ILE A 55 -3.76 -10.17 7.28
CA ILE A 55 -5.21 -10.43 7.34
C ILE A 55 -5.90 -9.94 6.06
N CYS A 56 -5.60 -8.71 5.62
CA CYS A 56 -6.14 -8.18 4.37
C CYS A 56 -5.77 -9.03 3.16
N ASN A 57 -4.52 -9.51 3.08
CA ASN A 57 -4.10 -10.40 2.00
C ASN A 57 -4.87 -11.73 2.02
N HIS A 58 -5.12 -12.30 3.19
CA HIS A 58 -5.94 -13.51 3.32
C HIS A 58 -7.35 -13.29 2.80
N ILE A 59 -8.00 -12.19 3.20
CA ILE A 59 -9.35 -11.81 2.73
C ILE A 59 -9.37 -11.65 1.20
N VAL A 60 -8.36 -11.02 0.62
CA VAL A 60 -8.24 -10.86 -0.84
C VAL A 60 -8.11 -12.21 -1.54
N ASN A 61 -7.34 -13.14 -1.00
CA ASN A 61 -7.20 -14.48 -1.57
C ASN A 61 -8.52 -15.25 -1.52
N GLU A 62 -9.24 -15.24 -0.41
CA GLU A 62 -10.58 -15.86 -0.30
C GLU A 62 -11.59 -15.20 -1.26
N PHE A 63 -11.53 -13.88 -1.42
CA PHE A 63 -12.36 -13.17 -2.39
C PHE A 63 -12.05 -13.61 -3.81
N ASN A 64 -10.79 -13.70 -4.19
CA ASN A 64 -10.37 -14.14 -5.52
C ASN A 64 -10.77 -15.58 -5.82
N GLU A 65 -10.71 -16.48 -4.85
CA GLU A 65 -11.20 -17.87 -5.01
C GLU A 65 -12.68 -17.93 -5.42
N LYS A 66 -13.50 -17.04 -4.85
CA LYS A 66 -14.92 -16.94 -5.24
C LYS A 66 -15.12 -16.20 -6.56
N LEU A 67 -14.26 -15.22 -6.83
CA LEU A 67 -14.37 -14.36 -8.00
C LEU A 67 -13.95 -15.07 -9.31
N ILE A 68 -12.96 -15.97 -9.24
CA ILE A 68 -12.32 -16.59 -10.41
C ILE A 68 -13.29 -17.37 -11.30
N SER A 69 -14.39 -17.86 -10.74
CA SER A 69 -15.45 -18.54 -11.49
C SER A 69 -16.42 -17.58 -12.18
N LEU A 70 -16.38 -16.29 -11.85
CA LEU A 70 -17.36 -15.30 -12.28
C LEU A 70 -16.80 -14.29 -13.27
N VAL A 71 -15.47 -14.05 -13.23
CA VAL A 71 -14.81 -13.02 -14.04
C VAL A 71 -13.52 -13.54 -14.68
N ASP A 72 -13.02 -12.77 -15.65
CA ASP A 72 -11.70 -12.97 -16.25
C ASP A 72 -10.60 -12.73 -15.21
N SER A 73 -9.51 -13.52 -15.27
CA SER A 73 -8.39 -13.45 -14.34
C SER A 73 -7.71 -12.07 -14.23
N ARG A 74 -7.83 -11.23 -15.28
CA ARG A 74 -7.34 -9.84 -15.24
C ARG A 74 -8.06 -8.93 -14.24
N TYR A 75 -9.17 -9.37 -13.67
CA TYR A 75 -9.93 -8.64 -12.66
C TYR A 75 -9.70 -9.16 -11.24
N LEU A 76 -8.83 -10.15 -11.07
CA LEU A 76 -8.42 -10.59 -9.74
C LEU A 76 -7.68 -9.46 -9.03
N VAL A 77 -7.85 -9.39 -7.73
CA VAL A 77 -7.25 -8.35 -6.88
C VAL A 77 -5.91 -8.85 -6.35
N GLU A 78 -4.90 -8.01 -6.42
CA GLU A 78 -3.63 -8.23 -5.73
C GLU A 78 -3.52 -7.29 -4.54
N PHE A 79 -3.06 -7.82 -3.42
CA PHE A 79 -2.73 -7.01 -2.25
C PHE A 79 -1.26 -6.61 -2.29
N VAL A 80 -0.99 -5.31 -2.16
CA VAL A 80 0.39 -4.79 -2.17
C VAL A 80 1.03 -5.04 -0.82
N HIS A 81 2.08 -5.86 -0.82
CA HIS A 81 2.86 -6.11 0.38
C HIS A 81 3.75 -4.93 0.73
N SER A 82 3.75 -4.57 2.01
CA SER A 82 4.69 -3.59 2.56
C SER A 82 5.77 -4.29 3.38
N PHE A 83 6.95 -3.71 3.35
CA PHE A 83 8.13 -4.16 4.09
C PHE A 83 8.54 -3.08 5.07
N ILE A 84 9.11 -3.48 6.20
CA ILE A 84 9.76 -2.57 7.14
C ILE A 84 11.25 -2.55 6.84
N TYR A 85 11.77 -1.37 6.57
CA TYR A 85 13.20 -1.13 6.37
C TYR A 85 13.78 -0.48 7.60
N GLU A 86 14.95 -0.95 8.03
CA GLU A 86 15.75 -0.33 9.07
C GLU A 86 16.89 0.48 8.45
N ILE A 87 17.02 1.74 8.86
CA ILE A 87 18.13 2.59 8.45
C ILE A 87 19.28 2.37 9.42
N LEU A 88 20.43 1.95 8.89
CA LEU A 88 21.64 1.68 9.69
C LEU A 88 22.40 2.96 10.03
N ASP A 89 22.19 4.05 9.30
CA ASP A 89 22.79 5.34 9.58
C ASP A 89 22.18 5.95 10.84
N LYS A 90 23.02 6.12 11.88
CA LYS A 90 22.61 6.69 13.17
C LYS A 90 22.26 8.18 13.09
N ALA A 91 22.68 8.89 12.03
CA ALA A 91 22.36 10.29 11.81
C ALA A 91 21.03 10.51 11.11
N ALA A 92 20.36 9.44 10.66
CA ALA A 92 19.06 9.53 10.01
C ALA A 92 17.99 10.06 10.99
N PRO A 93 17.06 10.90 10.51
CA PRO A 93 16.01 11.51 11.36
C PRO A 93 14.98 10.50 11.86
N PHE A 94 14.91 9.31 11.25
CA PHE A 94 14.06 8.18 11.64
C PHE A 94 14.80 6.86 11.38
N LYS A 95 14.45 5.83 12.14
CA LYS A 95 15.15 4.55 12.09
C LYS A 95 14.45 3.53 11.17
N TYR A 96 13.13 3.58 11.08
CA TYR A 96 12.32 2.63 10.33
C TYR A 96 11.39 3.36 9.38
N PHE A 97 11.07 2.71 8.26
CA PHE A 97 10.06 3.18 7.31
C PHE A 97 9.39 2.02 6.59
N TYR A 98 8.20 2.28 6.03
CA TYR A 98 7.53 1.31 5.16
C TYR A 98 8.00 1.50 3.72
N GLY A 99 8.24 0.37 3.05
CA GLY A 99 8.43 0.32 1.63
C GLY A 99 7.52 -0.72 1.00
N GLU A 100 7.07 -0.44 -0.20
CA GLU A 100 6.25 -1.34 -1.02
C GLU A 100 6.74 -1.33 -2.46
N ASN A 101 6.46 -2.38 -3.22
CA ASN A 101 6.86 -2.44 -4.63
C ASN A 101 6.21 -1.30 -5.41
N PHE A 102 6.98 -0.66 -6.30
CA PHE A 102 6.44 0.38 -7.18
C PHE A 102 5.58 -0.24 -8.27
N ILE A 103 4.30 0.10 -8.28
CA ILE A 103 3.35 -0.34 -9.31
C ILE A 103 3.29 0.71 -10.40
N LYS A 104 3.62 0.32 -11.63
CA LYS A 104 3.45 1.19 -12.80
C LYS A 104 1.98 1.28 -13.17
N GLY A 105 1.50 2.48 -13.40
CA GLY A 105 0.14 2.70 -13.87
C GLY A 105 -0.46 4.00 -13.34
N LYS A 106 -1.70 4.24 -13.70
CA LYS A 106 -2.49 5.34 -13.18
C LYS A 106 -3.15 4.91 -11.89
N TYR A 107 -2.89 5.65 -10.80
CA TYR A 107 -3.63 5.44 -9.56
C TYR A 107 -5.07 5.92 -9.73
N GLU A 108 -6.01 5.05 -9.41
CA GLU A 108 -7.44 5.33 -9.41
C GLU A 108 -8.05 4.92 -8.07
N LYS A 109 -8.79 5.83 -7.46
CA LYS A 109 -9.38 5.62 -6.14
C LYS A 109 -10.85 5.25 -6.29
N TYR A 110 -11.27 4.12 -5.74
CA TYR A 110 -12.65 3.63 -5.84
C TYR A 110 -13.50 3.93 -4.61
N ASN A 111 -12.89 4.07 -3.43
CA ASN A 111 -13.57 4.42 -2.18
C ASN A 111 -12.62 5.11 -1.19
N ASN A 112 -13.14 5.59 -0.07
CA ASN A 112 -12.34 6.12 1.04
C ASN A 112 -12.98 5.78 2.40
N ASN A 113 -12.24 6.03 3.48
CA ASN A 113 -12.69 5.76 4.85
C ASN A 113 -13.82 6.69 5.33
N ALA A 114 -14.18 7.73 4.57
CA ALA A 114 -15.25 8.67 4.88
C ALA A 114 -16.58 8.33 4.16
N GLY A 115 -16.70 7.13 3.60
CA GLY A 115 -17.92 6.66 2.94
C GLY A 115 -18.09 7.12 1.48
N TRP A 116 -17.10 7.81 0.91
CA TRP A 116 -17.13 8.12 -0.51
C TRP A 116 -16.76 6.88 -1.32
N SER A 117 -17.51 6.63 -2.40
CA SER A 117 -17.21 5.62 -3.40
C SER A 117 -17.50 6.15 -4.81
N THR A 118 -16.92 5.49 -5.82
CA THR A 118 -17.20 5.79 -7.22
C THR A 118 -18.62 5.32 -7.55
N THR A 119 -19.61 6.18 -7.34
CA THR A 119 -21.00 5.95 -7.76
C THR A 119 -21.15 6.38 -9.21
N GLY A 120 -21.73 5.51 -10.04
CA GLY A 120 -22.09 5.82 -11.44
C GLY A 120 -20.99 5.57 -12.47
N GLN A 121 -19.87 5.01 -12.13
CA GLN A 121 -18.93 4.43 -13.08
C GLN A 121 -19.09 2.91 -13.08
N ASP A 122 -19.85 2.40 -14.03
CA ASP A 122 -20.09 0.96 -14.22
C ASP A 122 -18.86 0.24 -14.82
N SER A 123 -17.66 0.59 -14.39
CA SER A 123 -16.48 -0.17 -14.76
C SER A 123 -16.39 -1.44 -13.93
N ASN A 124 -15.97 -2.54 -14.53
CA ASN A 124 -15.77 -3.81 -13.82
C ASN A 124 -14.83 -3.63 -12.60
N GLN A 125 -13.83 -2.77 -12.71
CA GLN A 125 -12.89 -2.48 -11.62
C GLN A 125 -13.61 -1.81 -10.44
N SER A 126 -14.51 -0.86 -10.70
CA SER A 126 -15.30 -0.21 -9.66
C SER A 126 -16.22 -1.20 -8.95
N LEU A 127 -16.90 -2.06 -9.71
CA LEU A 127 -17.79 -3.10 -9.16
C LEU A 127 -17.02 -4.09 -8.30
N ILE A 128 -15.84 -4.53 -8.73
CA ILE A 128 -14.98 -5.45 -7.99
C ILE A 128 -14.47 -4.80 -6.69
N ALA A 129 -14.07 -3.53 -6.74
CA ALA A 129 -13.64 -2.80 -5.55
C ALA A 129 -14.76 -2.66 -4.51
N GLN A 130 -16.00 -2.40 -4.94
CA GLN A 130 -17.17 -2.36 -4.05
C GLN A 130 -17.52 -3.76 -3.51
N ALA A 131 -17.46 -4.80 -4.36
CA ALA A 131 -17.69 -6.18 -3.93
C ALA A 131 -16.68 -6.65 -2.90
N LEU A 132 -15.39 -6.35 -3.09
CA LEU A 132 -14.34 -6.65 -2.10
C LEU A 132 -14.60 -5.90 -0.77
N SER A 133 -14.96 -4.62 -0.84
CA SER A 133 -15.28 -3.83 0.33
C SER A 133 -16.46 -4.44 1.13
N HIS A 134 -17.48 -4.93 0.43
CA HIS A 134 -18.60 -5.62 1.07
C HIS A 134 -18.21 -7.01 1.62
N PHE A 135 -17.37 -7.74 0.90
CA PHE A 135 -16.91 -9.08 1.28
C PHE A 135 -16.04 -9.06 2.54
N SER A 136 -15.27 -7.98 2.76
CA SER A 136 -14.37 -7.80 3.91
C SER A 136 -15.07 -7.39 5.21
N TRP A 137 -16.39 -7.22 5.19
CA TRP A 137 -17.23 -6.95 6.37
C TRP A 137 -17.62 -8.25 7.06
#